data_bce3fe508e01bb3bdc1f4a7d46fb8796
#
_entry.id   bce3fe508e01bb3bdc1f4a7d46fb8796
#
_cell.length_a   1.000
_cell.length_b   1.000
_cell.length_c   1.000
_cell.angle_alpha   90.00
_cell.angle_beta   90.00
_cell.angle_gamma   90.00
#
_symmetry.space_group_name_H-M   'P 1'
#
loop_
_entity.id
_entity.type
_entity.pdbx_description
1 polymer ?
#
loop_
_entity_poly.entity_id
_entity_poly.type
_entity_poly.pdbx_seq_one_letter_code
_entity_poly.pdbx_strand_id
1 'polypeptide(L)'
;MRRRFLDKVRHILGFPFRLISKPFRAFREFIEYEPEDTPLGDALTKAVEQPSALLEHLEALRGHIIRSVIVLVIMIIVSMTFASKVLDWLAKPIGGIANLQAIEVTESIGAFMRVSLLTGFAMALPYISAEIFAYVNPGLKPRERKSLLAITPFATVLFLMGMAFAYYIMLPAALPFMLGFIGINTVPRPSNYIRFVTGVMFWIGVAFQFPLVIYSMARLGIVQAKTLAQGWRVAIVAIAVVAAVVTPTIDPVNMAIVMVPMILLYFISIAAAAIAQRRHAASQLKQ
;
A
#
# COMPACT_ATOMS: atom_id res chain seq x y z
N MET A 1 -30.83 30.14 30.18
CA MET A 1 -29.62 29.28 30.28
C MET A 1 -29.66 28.04 29.38
N ARG A 2 -30.79 27.38 29.16
CA ARG A 2 -30.92 26.10 28.42
C ARG A 2 -30.61 26.18 26.90
N ARG A 3 -30.87 27.29 26.25
CA ARG A 3 -30.58 27.46 24.78
C ARG A 3 -29.10 27.57 24.45
N ARG A 4 -28.30 28.24 25.28
CA ARG A 4 -26.83 28.38 25.06
C ARG A 4 -26.07 27.06 25.28
N PHE A 5 -26.60 26.14 26.08
CA PHE A 5 -26.00 24.83 26.31
C PHE A 5 -26.24 23.89 25.09
N LEU A 6 -27.45 23.91 24.52
CA LEU A 6 -27.79 23.13 23.34
C LEU A 6 -27.02 23.59 22.08
N ASP A 7 -26.76 24.88 21.93
CA ASP A 7 -25.95 25.39 20.82
C ASP A 7 -24.47 24.97 20.96
N LYS A 8 -23.91 24.94 22.16
CA LYS A 8 -22.54 24.44 22.41
C LYS A 8 -22.42 22.93 22.13
N VAL A 9 -23.39 22.13 22.54
CA VAL A 9 -23.41 20.69 22.29
C VAL A 9 -23.56 20.39 20.79
N ARG A 10 -24.38 21.18 20.08
CA ARG A 10 -24.56 21.05 18.63
C ARG A 10 -23.29 21.46 17.85
N HIS A 11 -22.49 22.40 18.36
CA HIS A 11 -21.20 22.78 17.81
C HIS A 11 -20.14 21.71 18.05
N ILE A 12 -20.14 21.05 19.19
CA ILE A 12 -19.17 19.99 19.56
C ILE A 12 -19.48 18.69 18.82
N LEU A 13 -20.76 18.30 18.70
CA LEU A 13 -21.19 17.11 17.95
C LEU A 13 -21.11 17.27 16.43
N GLY A 14 -21.18 18.50 15.91
CA GLY A 14 -21.02 18.80 14.48
C GLY A 14 -19.55 18.90 14.02
N PHE A 15 -18.61 19.02 14.94
CA PHE A 15 -17.19 19.18 14.63
C PHE A 15 -16.58 17.95 13.93
N PRO A 16 -16.76 16.69 14.41
CA PRO A 16 -16.23 15.52 13.72
C PRO A 16 -16.89 15.27 12.37
N PHE A 17 -18.20 15.57 12.22
CA PHE A 17 -18.92 15.37 10.97
C PHE A 17 -18.52 16.39 9.89
N ARG A 18 -18.16 17.62 10.27
CA ARG A 18 -17.61 18.63 9.37
C ARG A 18 -16.16 18.36 8.95
N LEU A 19 -15.40 17.72 9.84
CA LEU A 19 -14.02 17.29 9.52
C LEU A 19 -14.01 16.14 8.50
N ILE A 20 -14.98 15.21 8.59
CA ILE A 20 -15.13 14.07 7.67
C ILE A 20 -15.81 14.49 6.34
N SER A 21 -16.70 15.48 6.37
CA SER A 21 -17.39 15.94 5.15
C SER A 21 -16.59 16.94 4.30
N LYS A 22 -15.63 17.66 4.89
CA LYS A 22 -14.75 18.58 4.14
C LYS A 22 -13.87 17.85 3.12
N PRO A 23 -13.19 16.73 3.45
CA PRO A 23 -12.44 15.98 2.45
C PRO A 23 -13.35 15.37 1.37
N PHE A 24 -14.60 15.01 1.71
CA PHE A 24 -15.55 14.46 0.75
C PHE A 24 -16.10 15.53 -0.23
N ARG A 25 -16.27 16.78 0.23
CA ARG A 25 -16.63 17.91 -0.64
C ARG A 25 -15.47 18.37 -1.49
N ALA A 26 -14.28 18.50 -0.90
CA ALA A 26 -13.04 18.79 -1.63
C ALA A 26 -12.75 17.69 -2.68
N PHE A 27 -13.04 16.44 -2.37
CA PHE A 27 -12.94 15.32 -3.29
C PHE A 27 -13.94 15.40 -4.44
N ARG A 28 -15.15 15.91 -4.19
CA ARG A 28 -16.18 16.12 -5.21
C ARG A 28 -15.86 17.32 -6.10
N GLU A 29 -15.46 18.45 -5.53
CA GLU A 29 -14.99 19.64 -6.26
C GLU A 29 -13.74 19.33 -7.08
N PHE A 30 -12.87 18.48 -6.55
CA PHE A 30 -11.69 17.97 -7.23
C PHE A 30 -12.02 17.07 -8.45
N ILE A 31 -13.13 16.32 -8.41
CA ILE A 31 -13.62 15.52 -9.56
C ILE A 31 -14.19 16.44 -10.66
N GLU A 32 -14.81 17.57 -10.30
CA GLU A 32 -15.47 18.50 -11.20
C GLU A 32 -14.50 19.57 -11.77
N TYR A 33 -13.28 19.71 -11.22
CA TYR A 33 -12.28 20.66 -11.73
C TYR A 33 -11.73 20.18 -13.08
N GLU A 34 -11.97 20.95 -14.15
CA GLU A 34 -11.40 20.77 -15.49
C GLU A 34 -10.10 21.59 -15.61
N PRO A 35 -8.91 20.99 -15.53
CA PRO A 35 -7.68 21.67 -15.91
C PRO A 35 -7.55 21.72 -17.44
N GLU A 36 -6.92 22.76 -17.95
CA GLU A 36 -6.57 22.89 -19.37
C GLU A 36 -5.77 21.66 -19.86
N ASP A 37 -6.14 21.17 -21.05
CA ASP A 37 -5.55 19.98 -21.70
C ASP A 37 -4.08 20.24 -22.10
N THR A 38 -3.16 20.19 -21.15
CA THR A 38 -1.72 20.18 -21.46
C THR A 38 -1.20 18.74 -21.48
N PRO A 39 -0.65 18.24 -22.61
CA PRO A 39 -0.01 16.92 -22.68
C PRO A 39 1.16 16.83 -21.69
N LEU A 40 1.39 15.63 -21.10
CA LEU A 40 2.47 15.40 -20.15
C LEU A 40 3.87 15.78 -20.69
N GLY A 41 4.10 15.68 -22.02
CA GLY A 41 5.32 16.13 -22.68
C GLY A 41 5.54 17.63 -22.55
N ASP A 42 4.50 18.43 -22.72
CA ASP A 42 4.55 19.89 -22.61
C ASP A 42 4.67 20.35 -21.15
N ALA A 43 4.11 19.56 -20.20
CA ALA A 43 4.26 19.82 -18.77
C ALA A 43 5.71 19.60 -18.31
N LEU A 44 6.42 18.58 -18.83
CA LEU A 44 7.82 18.35 -18.56
C LEU A 44 8.72 19.44 -19.17
N THR A 45 8.44 19.88 -20.37
CA THR A 45 9.21 20.95 -21.04
C THR A 45 9.01 22.28 -20.31
N LYS A 46 7.76 22.61 -19.93
CA LYS A 46 7.44 23.79 -19.10
C LYS A 46 8.07 23.71 -17.71
N ALA A 47 8.16 22.53 -17.09
CA ALA A 47 8.80 22.34 -15.79
C ALA A 47 10.31 22.59 -15.81
N VAL A 48 10.98 22.32 -16.94
CA VAL A 48 12.41 22.62 -17.11
C VAL A 48 12.62 24.12 -17.40
N GLU A 49 11.69 24.75 -18.09
CA GLU A 49 11.77 26.18 -18.45
C GLU A 49 11.30 27.12 -17.32
N GLN A 50 10.48 26.63 -16.38
CA GLN A 50 9.94 27.43 -15.27
C GLN A 50 10.19 26.75 -13.92
N PRO A 51 11.28 27.09 -13.21
CA PRO A 51 11.60 26.53 -11.88
C PRO A 51 10.49 26.74 -10.83
N SER A 52 9.65 27.76 -10.99
CA SER A 52 8.50 28.02 -10.12
C SER A 52 7.44 26.93 -10.18
N ALA A 53 7.18 26.35 -11.36
CA ALA A 53 6.21 25.26 -11.52
C ALA A 53 6.67 23.96 -10.82
N LEU A 54 7.97 23.69 -10.81
CA LEU A 54 8.55 22.58 -10.04
C LEU A 54 8.37 22.79 -8.53
N LEU A 55 8.60 24.00 -8.05
CA LEU A 55 8.42 24.33 -6.62
C LEU A 55 6.96 24.17 -6.19
N GLU A 56 6.01 24.63 -6.99
CA GLU A 56 4.57 24.47 -6.73
C GLU A 56 4.18 22.99 -6.68
N HIS A 57 4.71 22.18 -7.59
CA HIS A 57 4.45 20.73 -7.60
C HIS A 57 5.06 20.02 -6.37
N LEU A 58 6.25 20.43 -5.93
CA LEU A 58 6.88 19.91 -4.69
C LEU A 58 6.10 20.36 -3.43
N GLU A 59 5.55 21.57 -3.42
CA GLU A 59 4.72 22.04 -2.31
C GLU A 59 3.39 21.28 -2.24
N ALA A 60 2.78 20.99 -3.39
CA ALA A 60 1.62 20.11 -3.47
C ALA A 60 1.94 18.69 -2.91
N LEU A 61 3.08 18.10 -3.30
CA LEU A 61 3.54 16.80 -2.80
C LEU A 61 3.65 16.81 -1.27
N ARG A 62 4.27 17.85 -0.70
CA ARG A 62 4.37 18.01 0.75
C ARG A 62 2.99 17.97 1.42
N GLY A 63 1.99 18.65 0.85
CA GLY A 63 0.63 18.64 1.37
C GLY A 63 0.00 17.26 1.38
N HIS A 64 0.15 16.49 0.29
CA HIS A 64 -0.37 15.11 0.17
C HIS A 64 0.32 14.16 1.16
N ILE A 65 1.65 14.27 1.32
CA ILE A 65 2.41 13.47 2.28
C ILE A 65 1.98 13.76 3.71
N ILE A 66 1.86 15.02 4.11
CA ILE A 66 1.48 15.39 5.49
C ILE A 66 0.08 14.84 5.81
N ARG A 67 -0.90 14.98 4.92
CA ARG A 67 -2.25 14.44 5.12
C ARG A 67 -2.24 12.91 5.24
N SER A 68 -1.48 12.24 4.39
CA SER A 68 -1.31 10.77 4.43
C SER A 68 -0.71 10.31 5.76
N VAL A 69 0.33 11.00 6.25
CA VAL A 69 0.98 10.68 7.53
C VAL A 69 0.03 10.94 8.71
N ILE A 70 -0.72 12.04 8.72
CA ILE A 70 -1.69 12.32 9.77
C ILE A 70 -2.75 11.21 9.85
N VAL A 71 -3.33 10.82 8.70
CA VAL A 71 -4.32 9.73 8.67
C VAL A 71 -3.70 8.39 9.08
N LEU A 72 -2.47 8.11 8.65
CA LEU A 72 -1.75 6.91 9.08
C LEU A 72 -1.59 6.86 10.60
N VAL A 73 -1.15 7.94 11.23
CA VAL A 73 -1.00 8.03 12.70
C VAL A 73 -2.34 7.81 13.41
N ILE A 74 -3.41 8.45 12.93
CA ILE A 74 -4.75 8.27 13.48
C ILE A 74 -5.18 6.80 13.37
N MET A 75 -4.98 6.15 12.22
CA MET A 75 -5.37 4.76 12.01
C MET A 75 -4.51 3.78 12.82
N ILE A 76 -3.24 4.10 13.08
CA ILE A 76 -2.41 3.34 14.01
C ILE A 76 -2.97 3.41 15.43
N ILE A 77 -3.33 4.60 15.92
CA ILE A 77 -3.95 4.77 17.25
C ILE A 77 -5.27 4.00 17.33
N VAL A 78 -6.12 4.09 16.31
CA VAL A 78 -7.36 3.31 16.25
C VAL A 78 -7.07 1.81 16.27
N SER A 79 -6.08 1.35 15.51
CA SER A 79 -5.72 -0.07 15.45
C SER A 79 -5.24 -0.65 16.79
N MET A 80 -4.65 0.17 17.65
CA MET A 80 -4.23 -0.26 19.00
C MET A 80 -5.40 -0.78 19.85
N THR A 81 -6.63 -0.32 19.62
CA THR A 81 -7.81 -0.77 20.39
C THR A 81 -8.15 -2.24 20.17
N PHE A 82 -7.73 -2.83 19.05
CA PHE A 82 -7.99 -4.24 18.71
C PHE A 82 -6.74 -5.03 18.31
N ALA A 83 -5.55 -4.43 18.44
CA ALA A 83 -4.28 -5.06 18.06
C ALA A 83 -4.01 -6.37 18.82
N SER A 84 -4.46 -6.52 20.08
CA SER A 84 -4.37 -7.77 20.82
C SER A 84 -5.13 -8.91 20.16
N LYS A 85 -6.35 -8.66 19.64
CA LYS A 85 -7.14 -9.67 18.92
C LYS A 85 -6.48 -10.07 17.61
N VAL A 86 -5.87 -9.09 16.91
CA VAL A 86 -5.11 -9.38 15.68
C VAL A 86 -3.84 -10.18 16.01
N LEU A 87 -3.15 -9.85 17.11
CA LEU A 87 -1.99 -10.61 17.58
C LEU A 87 -2.36 -12.07 17.86
N ASP A 88 -3.47 -12.32 18.58
CA ASP A 88 -4.00 -13.66 18.83
C ASP A 88 -4.26 -14.41 17.51
N TRP A 89 -4.85 -13.72 16.54
CA TRP A 89 -5.12 -14.32 15.23
C TRP A 89 -3.83 -14.63 14.48
N LEU A 90 -2.84 -13.73 14.49
CA LEU A 90 -1.55 -13.93 13.83
C LEU A 90 -0.73 -15.06 14.47
N ALA A 91 -0.95 -15.36 15.75
CA ALA A 91 -0.27 -16.48 16.44
C ALA A 91 -0.91 -17.86 16.18
N LYS A 92 -2.10 -17.93 15.55
CA LYS A 92 -2.76 -19.23 15.26
C LYS A 92 -1.89 -20.24 14.50
N PRO A 93 -1.10 -19.87 13.48
CA PRO A 93 -0.28 -20.83 12.74
C PRO A 93 0.75 -21.56 13.58
N ILE A 94 1.14 -21.04 14.75
CA ILE A 94 2.06 -21.68 15.70
C ILE A 94 1.34 -22.31 16.91
N GLY A 95 0.01 -22.41 16.84
CA GLY A 95 -0.80 -22.98 17.92
C GLY A 95 -1.23 -21.96 19.00
N GLY A 96 -1.08 -20.67 18.76
CA GLY A 96 -1.55 -19.58 19.63
C GLY A 96 -0.43 -18.86 20.39
N ILE A 97 -0.80 -17.77 21.09
CA ILE A 97 0.14 -16.92 21.85
C ILE A 97 0.85 -17.73 22.96
N ALA A 98 0.23 -18.74 23.56
CA ALA A 98 0.81 -19.54 24.62
C ALA A 98 2.12 -20.26 24.18
N ASN A 99 2.32 -20.47 22.90
CA ASN A 99 3.53 -21.07 22.36
C ASN A 99 4.66 -20.05 22.10
N LEU A 100 4.42 -18.77 22.35
CA LEU A 100 5.43 -17.73 22.30
C LEU A 100 6.06 -17.54 23.67
N GLN A 101 7.38 -17.58 23.75
CA GLN A 101 8.09 -17.32 25.01
C GLN A 101 8.89 -16.02 24.92
N ALA A 102 8.45 -15.02 25.68
CA ALA A 102 9.18 -13.76 25.80
C ALA A 102 10.34 -13.94 26.80
N ILE A 103 11.52 -13.55 26.39
CA ILE A 103 12.72 -13.53 27.25
C ILE A 103 12.91 -12.10 27.81
N GLU A 104 12.61 -11.09 27.00
CA GLU A 104 12.74 -9.68 27.38
C GLU A 104 11.36 -9.07 27.60
N VAL A 105 11.25 -8.20 28.61
CA VAL A 105 9.98 -7.51 28.98
C VAL A 105 9.42 -6.67 27.82
N THR A 106 10.31 -6.13 26.99
CA THR A 106 9.95 -5.24 25.87
C THR A 106 9.40 -5.97 24.64
N GLU A 107 9.56 -7.31 24.54
CA GLU A 107 9.16 -8.08 23.36
C GLU A 107 7.65 -8.04 23.10
N SER A 108 6.86 -8.17 24.15
CA SER A 108 5.39 -8.15 24.04
C SER A 108 4.88 -6.78 23.56
N ILE A 109 5.47 -5.70 24.07
CA ILE A 109 5.15 -4.33 23.66
C ILE A 109 5.57 -4.13 22.19
N GLY A 110 6.78 -4.57 21.83
CA GLY A 110 7.27 -4.48 20.47
C GLY A 110 6.41 -5.27 19.46
N ALA A 111 5.94 -6.45 19.84
CA ALA A 111 5.02 -7.25 19.02
C ALA A 111 3.67 -6.53 18.84
N PHE A 112 3.08 -6.00 19.92
CA PHE A 112 1.85 -5.23 19.89
C PHE A 112 1.94 -4.00 18.99
N MET A 113 3.03 -3.23 19.09
CA MET A 113 3.27 -2.05 18.26
C MET A 113 3.40 -2.40 16.78
N ARG A 114 4.08 -3.50 16.43
CA ARG A 114 4.21 -3.96 15.04
C ARG A 114 2.89 -4.37 14.42
N VAL A 115 2.06 -5.08 15.17
CA VAL A 115 0.70 -5.45 14.74
C VAL A 115 -0.15 -4.20 14.54
N SER A 116 -0.07 -3.24 15.47
CA SER A 116 -0.77 -1.95 15.35
C SER A 116 -0.32 -1.16 14.12
N LEU A 117 0.98 -1.14 13.80
CA LEU A 117 1.51 -0.49 12.61
C LEU A 117 0.99 -1.14 11.32
N LEU A 118 1.05 -2.47 11.22
CA LEU A 118 0.57 -3.20 10.04
C LEU A 118 -0.93 -2.95 9.80
N THR A 119 -1.72 -3.11 10.86
CA THR A 119 -3.18 -2.99 10.77
C THR A 119 -3.60 -1.53 10.53
N GLY A 120 -2.93 -0.58 11.21
CA GLY A 120 -3.15 0.84 10.98
C GLY A 120 -2.81 1.28 9.56
N PHE A 121 -1.71 0.77 8.99
CA PHE A 121 -1.36 1.01 7.60
C PHE A 121 -2.41 0.44 6.63
N ALA A 122 -2.86 -0.81 6.85
CA ALA A 122 -3.90 -1.42 6.03
C ALA A 122 -5.21 -0.61 6.05
N MET A 123 -5.59 -0.06 7.22
CA MET A 123 -6.76 0.81 7.36
C MET A 123 -6.57 2.19 6.74
N ALA A 124 -5.35 2.74 6.76
CA ALA A 124 -5.03 4.03 6.15
C ALA A 124 -4.88 3.96 4.62
N LEU A 125 -4.65 2.76 4.07
CA LEU A 125 -4.31 2.56 2.65
C LEU A 125 -5.36 3.13 1.67
N PRO A 126 -6.69 3.03 1.90
CA PRO A 126 -7.68 3.65 1.02
C PRO A 126 -7.47 5.16 0.88
N TYR A 127 -7.13 5.82 1.97
CA TYR A 127 -6.86 7.26 1.98
C TYR A 127 -5.50 7.58 1.35
N ILE A 128 -4.45 6.84 1.71
CA ILE A 128 -3.11 7.01 1.16
C ILE A 128 -3.12 6.82 -0.36
N SER A 129 -3.79 5.79 -0.86
CA SER A 129 -3.91 5.56 -2.30
C SER A 129 -4.69 6.67 -3.00
N ALA A 130 -5.75 7.20 -2.37
CA ALA A 130 -6.49 8.35 -2.90
C ALA A 130 -5.61 9.61 -2.99
N GLU A 131 -4.79 9.90 -1.97
CA GLU A 131 -3.86 11.04 -1.97
C GLU A 131 -2.76 10.88 -3.04
N ILE A 132 -2.22 9.67 -3.24
CA ILE A 132 -1.25 9.40 -4.31
C ILE A 132 -1.89 9.65 -5.68
N PHE A 133 -3.11 9.16 -5.92
CA PHE A 133 -3.79 9.40 -7.19
C PHE A 133 -4.21 10.86 -7.35
N ALA A 134 -4.59 11.55 -6.27
CA ALA A 134 -4.87 12.97 -6.28
C ALA A 134 -3.64 13.78 -6.72
N TYR A 135 -2.46 13.43 -6.24
CA TYR A 135 -1.20 14.06 -6.63
C TYR A 135 -0.85 13.85 -8.10
N VAL A 136 -1.08 12.64 -8.63
CA VAL A 136 -0.80 12.29 -10.04
C VAL A 136 -1.86 12.87 -11.00
N ASN A 137 -3.06 13.15 -10.51
CA ASN A 137 -4.24 13.52 -11.29
C ASN A 137 -4.12 14.80 -12.14
N PRO A 138 -3.44 15.91 -11.71
CA PRO A 138 -3.30 17.11 -12.55
C PRO A 138 -2.65 16.87 -13.90
N GLY A 139 -1.84 15.79 -14.03
CA GLY A 139 -1.22 15.38 -15.28
C GLY A 139 -2.11 14.50 -16.19
N LEU A 140 -3.40 14.29 -15.86
CA LEU A 140 -4.27 13.34 -16.53
C LEU A 140 -5.42 14.00 -17.28
N LYS A 141 -5.77 13.43 -18.45
CA LYS A 141 -6.95 13.84 -19.21
C LYS A 141 -8.24 13.55 -18.44
N PRO A 142 -9.33 14.34 -18.57
CA PRO A 142 -10.58 14.18 -17.82
C PRO A 142 -11.20 12.76 -17.91
N ARG A 143 -11.05 12.09 -19.07
CA ARG A 143 -11.51 10.71 -19.29
C ARG A 143 -10.69 9.66 -18.50
N GLU A 144 -9.42 9.94 -18.24
CA GLU A 144 -8.51 9.06 -17.50
C GLU A 144 -8.75 9.17 -15.99
N ARG A 145 -9.13 10.35 -15.52
CA ARG A 145 -9.44 10.69 -14.13
C ARG A 145 -10.55 9.80 -13.55
N LYS A 146 -11.66 9.61 -14.26
CA LYS A 146 -12.78 8.74 -13.82
C LYS A 146 -12.34 7.28 -13.63
N SER A 147 -11.42 6.81 -14.45
CA SER A 147 -10.91 5.44 -14.33
C SER A 147 -9.96 5.27 -13.16
N LEU A 148 -9.24 6.32 -12.77
CA LEU A 148 -8.33 6.30 -11.62
C LEU A 148 -9.07 6.30 -10.29
N LEU A 149 -10.27 6.90 -10.21
CA LEU A 149 -11.11 6.79 -9.02
C LEU A 149 -11.49 5.35 -8.67
N ALA A 150 -11.66 4.50 -9.69
CA ALA A 150 -11.89 3.07 -9.48
C ALA A 150 -10.64 2.33 -8.98
N ILE A 151 -9.44 2.90 -9.16
CA ILE A 151 -8.17 2.29 -8.78
C ILE A 151 -7.98 2.31 -7.25
N THR A 152 -8.45 3.36 -6.56
CA THR A 152 -8.30 3.48 -5.10
C THR A 152 -8.89 2.29 -4.31
N PRO A 153 -10.18 1.92 -4.48
CA PRO A 153 -10.72 0.74 -3.81
C PRO A 153 -10.02 -0.55 -4.27
N PHE A 154 -9.61 -0.62 -5.54
CA PHE A 154 -8.91 -1.78 -6.08
C PHE A 154 -7.51 -1.93 -5.45
N ALA A 155 -6.78 -0.84 -5.22
CA ALA A 155 -5.52 -0.85 -4.50
C ALA A 155 -5.68 -1.44 -3.09
N THR A 156 -6.71 -1.02 -2.36
CA THR A 156 -6.99 -1.54 -1.02
C THR A 156 -7.28 -3.04 -1.05
N VAL A 157 -8.13 -3.48 -1.97
CA VAL A 157 -8.46 -4.91 -2.12
C VAL A 157 -7.21 -5.73 -2.48
N LEU A 158 -6.36 -5.24 -3.41
CA LEU A 158 -5.12 -5.92 -3.77
C LEU A 158 -4.17 -6.06 -2.57
N PHE A 159 -4.01 -5.01 -1.77
CA PHE A 159 -3.16 -5.06 -0.59
C PHE A 159 -3.65 -6.08 0.44
N LEU A 160 -4.94 -6.05 0.76
CA LEU A 160 -5.56 -7.01 1.67
C LEU A 160 -5.47 -8.45 1.13
N MET A 161 -5.62 -8.63 -0.17
CA MET A 161 -5.44 -9.92 -0.83
C MET A 161 -3.98 -10.39 -0.74
N GLY A 162 -3.00 -9.48 -0.89
CA GLY A 162 -1.58 -9.77 -0.68
C GLY A 162 -1.28 -10.18 0.77
N MET A 163 -1.84 -9.47 1.75
CA MET A 163 -1.73 -9.85 3.17
C MET A 163 -2.37 -11.22 3.45
N ALA A 164 -3.55 -11.48 2.90
CA ALA A 164 -4.23 -12.76 3.04
C ALA A 164 -3.44 -13.90 2.37
N PHE A 165 -2.88 -13.67 1.19
CA PHE A 165 -1.99 -14.62 0.52
C PHE A 165 -0.77 -14.94 1.38
N ALA A 166 -0.13 -13.91 1.94
CA ALA A 166 1.01 -14.10 2.84
C ALA A 166 0.62 -14.94 4.06
N TYR A 167 -0.50 -14.62 4.70
CA TYR A 167 -0.96 -15.31 5.91
C TYR A 167 -1.41 -16.75 5.67
N TYR A 168 -2.23 -16.99 4.64
CA TYR A 168 -2.84 -18.32 4.43
C TYR A 168 -2.01 -19.27 3.57
N ILE A 169 -1.10 -18.75 2.74
CA ILE A 169 -0.32 -19.56 1.80
C ILE A 169 1.16 -19.57 2.17
N MET A 170 1.77 -18.39 2.35
CA MET A 170 3.22 -18.31 2.56
C MET A 170 3.64 -18.71 3.97
N LEU A 171 2.94 -18.21 5.01
CA LEU A 171 3.31 -18.54 6.39
C LEU A 171 3.20 -20.03 6.71
N PRO A 172 2.12 -20.76 6.33
CA PRO A 172 2.07 -22.20 6.53
C PRO A 172 3.18 -22.97 5.79
N ALA A 173 3.69 -22.46 4.69
CA ALA A 173 4.82 -23.07 3.97
C ALA A 173 6.17 -22.77 4.64
N ALA A 174 6.37 -21.54 5.15
CA ALA A 174 7.64 -21.09 5.72
C ALA A 174 7.86 -21.55 7.18
N LEU A 175 6.80 -21.51 8.01
CA LEU A 175 6.92 -21.76 9.45
C LEU A 175 7.41 -23.17 9.81
N PRO A 176 6.93 -24.26 9.20
CA PRO A 176 7.42 -25.60 9.51
C PRO A 176 8.93 -25.75 9.24
N PHE A 177 9.41 -25.14 8.14
CA PHE A 177 10.82 -25.12 7.82
C PHE A 177 11.63 -24.35 8.87
N MET A 178 11.15 -23.18 9.32
CA MET A 178 11.86 -22.35 10.29
C MET A 178 11.85 -22.95 11.70
N LEU A 179 10.75 -23.58 12.12
CA LEU A 179 10.59 -24.08 13.49
C LEU A 179 11.16 -25.48 13.69
N GLY A 180 11.24 -26.29 12.62
CA GLY A 180 11.69 -27.68 12.68
C GLY A 180 13.00 -27.96 11.93
N PHE A 181 13.80 -26.94 11.61
CA PHE A 181 15.02 -27.11 10.83
C PHE A 181 16.03 -28.06 11.55
N ILE A 182 16.48 -29.05 10.80
CA ILE A 182 17.45 -30.12 11.31
C ILE A 182 16.92 -30.88 12.54
N GLY A 183 15.60 -30.99 12.73
CA GLY A 183 15.02 -31.68 13.87
C GLY A 183 15.12 -30.97 15.21
N ILE A 184 15.55 -29.71 15.22
CA ILE A 184 15.59 -28.87 16.43
C ILE A 184 14.25 -28.17 16.58
N ASN A 185 13.52 -28.48 17.66
CA ASN A 185 12.29 -27.77 17.98
C ASN A 185 12.61 -26.38 18.54
N THR A 186 12.28 -25.35 17.75
CA THR A 186 12.49 -23.98 18.14
C THR A 186 11.24 -23.41 18.79
N VAL A 187 11.37 -22.83 19.99
CA VAL A 187 10.30 -22.04 20.60
C VAL A 187 10.42 -20.58 20.13
N PRO A 188 9.44 -20.07 19.38
CA PRO A 188 9.57 -18.75 18.80
C PRO A 188 9.39 -17.65 19.86
N ARG A 189 10.26 -16.62 19.80
CA ARG A 189 10.12 -15.39 20.58
C ARG A 189 9.09 -14.47 19.93
N PRO A 190 8.22 -13.75 20.71
CA PRO A 190 7.23 -12.83 20.20
C PRO A 190 7.82 -11.79 19.24
N SER A 191 8.97 -11.21 19.60
CA SER A 191 9.65 -10.19 18.81
C SER A 191 10.03 -10.69 17.40
N ASN A 192 10.59 -11.91 17.31
CA ASN A 192 11.07 -12.47 16.06
C ASN A 192 9.91 -12.98 15.20
N TYR A 193 8.99 -13.72 15.82
CA TYR A 193 7.82 -14.25 15.12
C TYR A 193 6.96 -13.16 14.54
N ILE A 194 6.54 -12.18 15.34
CA ILE A 194 5.67 -11.09 14.87
C ILE A 194 6.40 -10.18 13.87
N ARG A 195 7.71 -9.96 14.04
CA ARG A 195 8.51 -9.24 13.04
C ARG A 195 8.47 -9.93 11.69
N PHE A 196 8.65 -11.25 11.67
CA PHE A 196 8.61 -12.04 10.45
C PHE A 196 7.22 -11.99 9.81
N VAL A 197 6.17 -12.34 10.56
CA VAL A 197 4.80 -12.40 10.08
C VAL A 197 4.34 -11.04 9.52
N THR A 198 4.48 -9.98 10.32
CA THR A 198 4.05 -8.63 9.89
C THR A 198 4.89 -8.10 8.74
N GLY A 199 6.19 -8.41 8.72
CA GLY A 199 7.09 -8.03 7.63
C GLY A 199 6.69 -8.69 6.32
N VAL A 200 6.52 -10.01 6.30
CA VAL A 200 6.09 -10.75 5.10
C VAL A 200 4.72 -10.26 4.61
N MET A 201 3.74 -10.12 5.52
CA MET A 201 2.40 -9.63 5.16
C MET A 201 2.45 -8.22 4.56
N PHE A 202 3.22 -7.31 5.14
CA PHE A 202 3.37 -5.94 4.65
C PHE A 202 4.01 -5.91 3.26
N TRP A 203 5.18 -6.55 3.09
CA TRP A 203 5.91 -6.50 1.84
C TRP A 203 5.21 -7.21 0.70
N ILE A 204 4.55 -8.33 0.98
CA ILE A 204 3.73 -9.01 -0.05
C ILE A 204 2.49 -8.18 -0.36
N GLY A 205 1.85 -7.55 0.64
CA GLY A 205 0.77 -6.58 0.40
C GLY A 205 1.21 -5.44 -0.53
N VAL A 206 2.40 -4.88 -0.31
CA VAL A 206 3.01 -3.87 -1.19
C VAL A 206 3.33 -4.44 -2.57
N ALA A 207 3.87 -5.65 -2.65
CA ALA A 207 4.18 -6.30 -3.93
C ALA A 207 2.92 -6.52 -4.79
N PHE A 208 1.77 -6.77 -4.18
CA PHE A 208 0.49 -6.86 -4.86
C PHE A 208 0.04 -5.54 -5.49
N GLN A 209 0.65 -4.39 -5.14
CA GLN A 209 0.41 -3.12 -5.81
C GLN A 209 1.14 -3.02 -7.17
N PHE A 210 2.19 -3.82 -7.40
CA PHE A 210 2.97 -3.76 -8.63
C PHE A 210 2.13 -3.83 -9.92
N PRO A 211 1.21 -4.80 -10.08
CA PRO A 211 0.37 -4.87 -11.28
C PRO A 211 -0.45 -3.60 -11.51
N LEU A 212 -0.92 -2.97 -10.43
CA LEU A 212 -1.73 -1.77 -10.50
C LEU A 212 -0.89 -0.54 -10.88
N VAL A 213 0.28 -0.40 -10.27
CA VAL A 213 1.24 0.69 -10.59
C VAL A 213 1.68 0.58 -12.05
N ILE A 214 2.10 -0.59 -12.49
CA ILE A 214 2.52 -0.83 -13.87
C ILE A 214 1.38 -0.60 -14.86
N TYR A 215 0.16 -1.05 -14.55
CA TYR A 215 -1.03 -0.77 -15.36
C TYR A 215 -1.24 0.75 -15.51
N SER A 216 -1.14 1.49 -14.43
CA SER A 216 -1.31 2.95 -14.42
C SER A 216 -0.23 3.64 -15.27
N MET A 217 1.04 3.26 -15.09
CA MET A 217 2.17 3.80 -15.87
C MET A 217 2.06 3.44 -17.37
N ALA A 218 1.64 2.22 -17.69
CA ALA A 218 1.44 1.80 -19.07
C ALA A 218 0.27 2.53 -19.74
N ARG A 219 -0.77 2.86 -18.98
CA ARG A 219 -1.90 3.64 -19.47
C ARG A 219 -1.52 5.10 -19.75
N LEU A 220 -0.56 5.65 -19.00
CA LEU A 220 0.01 6.98 -19.22
C LEU A 220 1.06 7.00 -20.34
N GLY A 221 1.37 5.85 -20.94
CA GLY A 221 2.40 5.73 -21.98
C GLY A 221 3.85 5.79 -21.47
N ILE A 222 4.04 5.82 -20.13
CA ILE A 222 5.38 5.92 -19.51
C ILE A 222 6.15 4.60 -19.65
N VAL A 223 5.44 3.47 -19.55
CA VAL A 223 6.05 2.13 -19.58
C VAL A 223 5.39 1.28 -20.65
N GLN A 224 6.21 0.53 -21.41
CA GLN A 224 5.72 -0.39 -22.43
C GLN A 224 5.82 -1.85 -21.95
N ALA A 225 4.79 -2.66 -22.24
CA ALA A 225 4.77 -4.10 -21.94
C ALA A 225 5.97 -4.85 -22.55
N LYS A 226 6.39 -4.44 -23.77
CA LYS A 226 7.57 -5.01 -24.45
C LYS A 226 8.86 -4.76 -23.68
N THR A 227 9.07 -3.55 -23.18
CA THR A 227 10.26 -3.17 -22.39
C THR A 227 10.32 -3.96 -21.09
N LEU A 228 9.17 -4.11 -20.39
CA LEU A 228 9.07 -4.95 -19.20
C LEU A 228 9.38 -6.41 -19.53
N ALA A 229 8.79 -6.96 -20.60
CA ALA A 229 9.02 -8.33 -21.00
C ALA A 229 10.49 -8.60 -21.37
N GLN A 230 11.21 -7.64 -21.94
CA GLN A 230 12.64 -7.76 -22.25
C GLN A 230 13.52 -7.64 -20.99
N GLY A 231 13.08 -6.86 -19.97
CA GLY A 231 13.80 -6.62 -18.72
C GLY A 231 13.66 -7.71 -17.65
N TRP A 232 13.03 -8.85 -17.94
CA TRP A 232 12.69 -9.89 -16.95
C TRP A 232 13.88 -10.37 -16.10
N ARG A 233 15.09 -10.45 -16.69
CA ARG A 233 16.31 -10.89 -15.99
C ARG A 233 16.69 -9.90 -14.88
N VAL A 234 16.65 -8.61 -15.19
CA VAL A 234 16.92 -7.55 -14.22
C VAL A 234 15.87 -7.51 -13.13
N ALA A 235 14.59 -7.71 -13.51
CA ALA A 235 13.49 -7.77 -12.57
C ALA A 235 13.65 -8.93 -11.58
N ILE A 236 14.05 -10.14 -12.03
CA ILE A 236 14.29 -11.28 -11.13
C ILE A 236 15.43 -10.97 -10.15
N VAL A 237 16.51 -10.35 -10.59
CA VAL A 237 17.60 -9.95 -9.69
C VAL A 237 17.12 -8.92 -8.66
N ALA A 238 16.36 -7.92 -9.10
CA ALA A 238 15.77 -6.92 -8.20
C ALA A 238 14.80 -7.58 -7.18
N ILE A 239 13.97 -8.52 -7.62
CA ILE A 239 13.06 -9.29 -6.76
C ILE A 239 13.88 -10.11 -5.75
N ALA A 240 14.98 -10.73 -6.15
CA ALA A 240 15.85 -11.48 -5.25
C ALA A 240 16.45 -10.59 -4.16
N VAL A 241 16.90 -9.37 -4.52
CA VAL A 241 17.41 -8.39 -3.56
C VAL A 241 16.30 -7.96 -2.58
N VAL A 242 15.10 -7.67 -3.08
CA VAL A 242 13.94 -7.31 -2.23
C VAL A 242 13.58 -8.47 -1.31
N ALA A 243 13.51 -9.70 -1.82
CA ALA A 243 13.21 -10.87 -1.02
C ALA A 243 14.24 -11.07 0.10
N ALA A 244 15.55 -10.89 -0.19
CA ALA A 244 16.62 -10.99 0.81
C ALA A 244 16.50 -9.92 1.91
N VAL A 245 16.01 -8.73 1.60
CA VAL A 245 15.78 -7.65 2.58
C VAL A 245 14.54 -7.93 3.43
N VAL A 246 13.50 -8.51 2.83
CA VAL A 246 12.21 -8.81 3.47
C VAL A 246 12.31 -10.00 4.41
N THR A 247 13.08 -11.03 4.03
CA THR A 247 13.25 -12.23 4.85
C THR A 247 14.29 -11.97 5.95
N PRO A 248 13.94 -12.18 7.23
CA PRO A 248 14.88 -11.98 8.35
C PRO A 248 15.93 -13.11 8.45
N THR A 249 15.75 -14.18 7.70
CA THR A 249 16.64 -15.36 7.66
C THR A 249 17.41 -15.38 6.35
N ILE A 250 18.74 -15.58 6.44
CA ILE A 250 19.62 -15.68 5.27
C ILE A 250 19.58 -17.14 4.75
N ASP A 251 18.39 -17.64 4.48
CA ASP A 251 18.23 -18.99 3.93
C ASP A 251 17.56 -18.95 2.54
N PRO A 252 18.05 -19.77 1.59
CA PRO A 252 17.54 -19.76 0.23
C PRO A 252 16.07 -20.22 0.12
N VAL A 253 15.57 -21.02 1.07
CA VAL A 253 14.22 -21.60 1.02
C VAL A 253 13.18 -20.53 1.32
N ASN A 254 13.32 -19.79 2.43
CA ASN A 254 12.42 -18.68 2.75
C ASN A 254 12.52 -17.56 1.72
N MET A 255 13.71 -17.27 1.21
CA MET A 255 13.89 -16.31 0.12
C MET A 255 13.13 -16.76 -1.14
N ALA A 256 13.19 -18.04 -1.52
CA ALA A 256 12.46 -18.57 -2.67
C ALA A 256 10.93 -18.50 -2.47
N ILE A 257 10.43 -18.79 -1.26
CA ILE A 257 9.00 -18.67 -0.92
C ILE A 257 8.48 -17.24 -1.15
N VAL A 258 9.29 -16.23 -0.86
CA VAL A 258 8.94 -14.82 -1.11
C VAL A 258 9.12 -14.45 -2.58
N MET A 259 10.17 -14.94 -3.24
CA MET A 259 10.45 -14.62 -4.66
C MET A 259 9.39 -15.14 -5.62
N VAL A 260 8.91 -16.37 -5.41
CA VAL A 260 7.96 -17.01 -6.34
C VAL A 260 6.70 -16.16 -6.58
N PRO A 261 5.94 -15.72 -5.55
CA PRO A 261 4.78 -14.87 -5.77
C PRO A 261 5.15 -13.51 -6.37
N MET A 262 6.30 -12.92 -6.01
CA MET A 262 6.73 -11.65 -6.59
C MET A 262 7.05 -11.76 -8.08
N ILE A 263 7.68 -12.86 -8.50
CA ILE A 263 7.93 -13.15 -9.93
C ILE A 263 6.59 -13.34 -10.67
N LEU A 264 5.65 -14.07 -10.07
CA LEU A 264 4.32 -14.25 -10.63
C LEU A 264 3.61 -12.89 -10.83
N LEU A 265 3.65 -12.03 -9.81
CA LEU A 265 3.09 -10.67 -9.89
C LEU A 265 3.76 -9.81 -10.95
N TYR A 266 5.07 -9.97 -11.17
CA TYR A 266 5.77 -9.31 -12.26
C TYR A 266 5.22 -9.71 -13.64
N PHE A 267 5.01 -11.00 -13.89
CA PHE A 267 4.41 -11.45 -15.16
C PHE A 267 2.95 -11.00 -15.30
N ILE A 268 2.19 -10.99 -14.21
CA ILE A 268 0.84 -10.40 -14.19
C ILE A 268 0.90 -8.90 -14.55
N SER A 269 1.92 -8.19 -14.06
CA SER A 269 2.13 -6.76 -14.37
C SER A 269 2.41 -6.53 -15.86
N ILE A 270 3.17 -7.41 -16.53
CA ILE A 270 3.39 -7.35 -17.98
C ILE A 270 2.06 -7.53 -18.73
N ALA A 271 1.23 -8.49 -18.32
CA ALA A 271 -0.09 -8.69 -18.90
C ALA A 271 -1.00 -7.47 -18.68
N ALA A 272 -0.98 -6.90 -17.48
CA ALA A 272 -1.71 -5.66 -17.14
C ALA A 272 -1.27 -4.47 -18.00
N ALA A 273 0.04 -4.31 -18.24
CA ALA A 273 0.59 -3.29 -19.14
C ALA A 273 0.12 -3.48 -20.59
N ALA A 274 0.11 -4.70 -21.08
CA ALA A 274 -0.37 -5.00 -22.45
C ALA A 274 -1.86 -4.66 -22.63
N ILE A 275 -2.69 -4.94 -21.61
CA ILE A 275 -4.12 -4.58 -21.61
C ILE A 275 -4.29 -3.04 -21.58
N ALA A 276 -3.49 -2.35 -20.76
CA ALA A 276 -3.53 -0.89 -20.65
C ALA A 276 -3.20 -0.22 -21.98
N GLN A 277 -2.15 -0.68 -22.68
CA GLN A 277 -1.72 -0.15 -23.98
C GLN A 277 -2.77 -0.34 -25.07
N ARG A 278 -3.41 -1.51 -25.15
CA ARG A 278 -4.51 -1.75 -26.11
C ARG A 278 -5.66 -0.78 -25.91
N ARG A 279 -6.02 -0.48 -24.67
CA ARG A 279 -7.09 0.48 -24.34
C ARG A 279 -6.69 1.92 -24.67
N HIS A 280 -5.42 2.28 -24.49
CA HIS A 280 -4.89 3.61 -24.84
C HIS A 280 -4.92 3.80 -26.37
N ALA A 281 -4.41 2.85 -27.15
CA ALA A 281 -4.44 2.89 -28.61
C ALA A 281 -5.88 2.96 -29.16
N ALA A 282 -6.80 2.18 -28.62
CA ALA A 282 -8.21 2.21 -29.02
C ALA A 282 -8.91 3.56 -28.70
N SER A 283 -8.45 4.29 -27.70
CA SER A 283 -8.99 5.61 -27.34
C SER A 283 -8.48 6.71 -28.29
N GLN A 284 -7.28 6.56 -28.84
CA GLN A 284 -6.71 7.50 -29.82
C GLN A 284 -7.34 7.35 -31.22
N LEU A 285 -7.76 6.12 -31.61
CA LEU A 285 -8.44 5.88 -32.88
C LEU A 285 -9.89 6.39 -32.93
N LYS A 286 -10.46 6.78 -31.79
CA LYS A 286 -11.83 7.32 -31.67
C LYS A 286 -11.87 8.86 -31.57
N GLN A 287 -10.74 9.51 -31.64
CA GLN A 287 -10.57 10.97 -31.77
C GLN A 287 -10.29 11.37 -33.21
#